data_1c587b9c3de405aaf0f67c99575aea4e
#
_entry.id   1c587b9c3de405aaf0f67c99575aea4e
#
_cell.length_a   1.000
_cell.length_b   1.000
_cell.length_c   1.000
_cell.angle_alpha   90.00
_cell.angle_beta   90.00
_cell.angle_gamma   90.00
#
_symmetry.space_group_name_H-M   'P 1'
#
loop_
_entity.id
_entity.type
_entity.pdbx_description
1 polymer ?
#
loop_
_entity_poly.entity_id
_entity_poly.type
_entity_poly.pdbx_seq_one_letter_code
_entity_poly.pdbx_strand_id
1 'polypeptide(L)'
;MKFERMDCGSVHNGPLAEGCKHCVEGGKMVLFITGRCDTGCYYCPVGLSKKGKDVIYANELCTRNKSEIIDEAESMDATGTGITGGDPLINVERTVNAIRMLKEHFGPEHHIHLYTSTMDMERISAVVEAGLDEIRFHPPLKQWAHMDETPLRDIVMNLSIDVGIEVPALPDHKEELDALVTFAESIGVDFINLNELEFSESNWDMMEKYDYDLVDELSSAVKGSGDVAHYIMKKHTNIPVHYCSSTFKDGVQLRNRLLRKANHSAKEYEVITDEGTEIGRAHV
;
A
#
# COMPACT_ATOMS: atom_id res chain seq x y z
N MET A 1 6.63 -6.52 -22.39
CA MET A 1 7.55 -5.83 -21.47
C MET A 1 8.60 -6.79 -20.94
N LYS A 2 9.76 -6.28 -20.44
CA LYS A 2 10.82 -7.13 -19.87
C LYS A 2 10.58 -7.22 -18.35
N PHE A 3 10.73 -8.44 -17.80
CA PHE A 3 10.67 -8.62 -16.35
C PHE A 3 11.96 -8.10 -15.72
N GLU A 4 11.81 -7.25 -14.71
CA GLU A 4 12.89 -6.77 -13.87
C GLU A 4 12.71 -7.33 -12.46
N ARG A 5 13.74 -8.03 -11.98
CA ARG A 5 13.75 -8.61 -10.63
C ARG A 5 14.30 -7.59 -9.65
N MET A 6 13.61 -7.47 -8.55
CA MET A 6 14.04 -6.71 -7.38
C MET A 6 14.55 -7.67 -6.30
N ASP A 7 15.12 -7.12 -5.23
CA ASP A 7 15.53 -7.90 -4.08
C ASP A 7 14.34 -8.63 -3.43
N CYS A 8 14.61 -9.63 -2.62
CA CYS A 8 13.60 -10.37 -1.87
C CYS A 8 12.43 -10.89 -2.70
N GLY A 9 12.62 -11.21 -3.98
CA GLY A 9 11.64 -11.90 -4.82
C GLY A 9 10.56 -11.03 -5.46
N SER A 10 10.53 -9.72 -5.23
CA SER A 10 9.64 -8.82 -5.97
C SER A 10 10.05 -8.69 -7.44
N VAL A 11 9.06 -8.44 -8.29
CA VAL A 11 9.27 -8.37 -9.76
C VAL A 11 8.32 -7.32 -10.36
N HIS A 12 8.76 -6.59 -11.38
CA HIS A 12 7.89 -5.75 -12.18
C HIS A 12 8.14 -5.93 -13.69
N ASN A 13 7.14 -5.61 -14.53
CA ASN A 13 7.24 -5.73 -15.99
C ASN A 13 7.13 -4.38 -16.71
N GLY A 14 7.24 -3.28 -16.00
CA GLY A 14 7.16 -1.91 -16.50
C GLY A 14 7.66 -0.93 -15.45
N PRO A 15 7.50 0.38 -15.63
CA PRO A 15 7.90 1.36 -14.62
C PRO A 15 7.12 1.14 -13.32
N LEU A 16 7.80 1.33 -12.20
CA LEU A 16 7.13 1.37 -10.89
C LEU A 16 6.31 2.65 -10.76
N ALA A 17 5.13 2.54 -10.16
CA ALA A 17 4.35 3.69 -9.71
C ALA A 17 5.17 4.57 -8.75
N GLU A 18 4.90 5.88 -8.74
CA GLU A 18 5.71 6.82 -7.96
C GLU A 18 5.67 6.50 -6.46
N GLY A 19 4.48 6.20 -5.93
CA GLY A 19 4.36 5.75 -4.55
C GLY A 19 5.14 4.47 -4.22
N CYS A 20 5.39 3.59 -5.20
CA CYS A 20 6.25 2.41 -5.02
C CYS A 20 7.73 2.78 -4.94
N LYS A 21 8.20 3.76 -5.74
CA LYS A 21 9.58 4.25 -5.68
C LYS A 21 9.90 4.82 -4.29
N HIS A 22 9.06 5.72 -3.78
CA HIS A 22 9.19 6.23 -2.40
C HIS A 22 9.18 5.12 -1.35
N CYS A 23 8.40 4.05 -1.57
CA CYS A 23 8.36 2.90 -0.68
C CYS A 23 9.68 2.14 -0.66
N VAL A 24 10.26 1.86 -1.84
CA VAL A 24 11.56 1.19 -1.99
C VAL A 24 12.70 2.00 -1.35
N GLU A 25 12.67 3.31 -1.51
CA GLU A 25 13.67 4.22 -0.96
C GLU A 25 13.53 4.46 0.56
N GLY A 26 12.46 3.93 1.17
CA GLY A 26 12.14 4.16 2.58
C GLY A 26 11.65 5.58 2.89
N GLY A 27 11.38 6.38 1.86
CA GLY A 27 10.90 7.77 2.00
C GLY A 27 9.39 7.90 2.19
N LYS A 28 8.65 6.78 2.18
CA LYS A 28 7.20 6.79 2.32
C LYS A 28 6.77 6.64 3.79
N MET A 29 6.14 7.68 4.35
CA MET A 29 5.38 7.53 5.59
C MET A 29 4.05 6.81 5.31
N VAL A 30 3.63 5.90 6.18
CA VAL A 30 2.31 5.26 6.13
C VAL A 30 1.36 5.96 7.08
N LEU A 31 0.33 6.62 6.54
CA LEU A 31 -0.69 7.30 7.34
C LEU A 31 -1.99 6.49 7.32
N PHE A 32 -2.28 5.85 8.43
CA PHE A 32 -3.50 5.06 8.66
C PHE A 32 -4.59 5.97 9.22
N ILE A 33 -5.63 6.27 8.43
CA ILE A 33 -6.65 7.28 8.75
C ILE A 33 -7.76 6.74 9.67
N THR A 34 -8.15 5.49 9.49
CA THR A 34 -9.20 4.83 10.29
C THR A 34 -9.14 3.32 10.07
N GLY A 35 -9.51 2.52 11.06
CA GLY A 35 -9.66 1.07 10.90
C GLY A 35 -11.03 0.64 10.41
N ARG A 36 -11.96 1.58 10.18
CA ARG A 36 -13.30 1.27 9.66
C ARG A 36 -13.23 0.95 8.18
N CYS A 37 -14.00 -0.08 7.75
CA CYS A 37 -14.11 -0.52 6.37
C CYS A 37 -15.43 -1.28 6.17
N ASP A 38 -16.07 -1.09 5.02
CA ASP A 38 -17.35 -1.71 4.71
C ASP A 38 -17.21 -2.98 3.84
N THR A 39 -15.98 -3.33 3.38
CA THR A 39 -15.78 -4.44 2.44
C THR A 39 -15.67 -5.82 3.10
N GLY A 40 -15.09 -5.90 4.30
CA GLY A 40 -14.99 -7.15 5.07
C GLY A 40 -14.17 -8.26 4.41
N CYS A 41 -13.07 -7.92 3.73
CA CYS A 41 -12.19 -8.89 3.06
C CYS A 41 -11.66 -9.92 4.07
N TYR A 42 -11.80 -11.22 3.75
CA TYR A 42 -11.36 -12.32 4.63
C TYR A 42 -9.82 -12.34 4.81
N TYR A 43 -9.11 -11.89 3.81
CA TYR A 43 -7.63 -11.83 3.77
C TYR A 43 -7.06 -10.52 4.38
N CYS A 44 -7.88 -9.65 4.96
CA CYS A 44 -7.45 -8.34 5.45
C CYS A 44 -6.38 -8.46 6.55
N PRO A 45 -5.14 -7.96 6.35
CA PRO A 45 -4.04 -8.10 7.30
C PRO A 45 -4.03 -7.02 8.39
N VAL A 46 -5.00 -6.10 8.40
CA VAL A 46 -5.04 -5.01 9.38
C VAL A 46 -5.13 -5.56 10.79
N GLY A 47 -4.13 -5.27 11.62
CA GLY A 47 -3.99 -5.82 12.97
C GLY A 47 -5.18 -5.52 13.89
N LEU A 48 -5.46 -6.42 14.84
CA LEU A 48 -6.61 -6.38 15.75
C LEU A 48 -6.68 -5.11 16.60
N SER A 49 -5.55 -4.46 16.83
CA SER A 49 -5.50 -3.16 17.52
C SER A 49 -6.10 -2.01 16.71
N LYS A 50 -6.18 -2.14 15.38
CA LYS A 50 -6.63 -1.12 14.43
C LYS A 50 -7.95 -1.49 13.75
N LYS A 51 -8.16 -2.76 13.38
CA LYS A 51 -9.31 -3.26 12.59
C LYS A 51 -10.65 -2.89 13.22
N GLY A 52 -11.52 -2.22 12.47
CA GLY A 52 -12.85 -1.77 12.90
C GLY A 52 -12.86 -0.59 13.88
N LYS A 53 -11.70 -0.08 14.31
CA LYS A 53 -11.60 1.02 15.27
C LYS A 53 -11.34 2.35 14.58
N ASP A 54 -11.84 3.43 15.15
CA ASP A 54 -11.57 4.78 14.66
C ASP A 54 -10.30 5.34 15.31
N VAL A 55 -9.16 4.92 14.79
CA VAL A 55 -7.81 5.27 15.27
C VAL A 55 -6.94 5.74 14.11
N ILE A 56 -5.97 6.61 14.41
CA ILE A 56 -5.03 7.17 13.43
C ILE A 56 -3.62 6.73 13.82
N TYR A 57 -2.84 6.32 12.81
CA TYR A 57 -1.42 6.01 13.00
C TYR A 57 -0.58 6.65 11.90
N ALA A 58 0.54 7.23 12.30
CA ALA A 58 1.64 7.57 11.39
C ALA A 58 2.74 6.51 11.60
N ASN A 59 2.99 5.69 10.60
CA ASN A 59 3.78 4.47 10.73
C ASN A 59 3.27 3.60 11.91
N GLU A 60 4.10 3.37 12.92
CA GLU A 60 3.76 2.61 14.14
C GLU A 60 3.21 3.49 15.28
N LEU A 61 3.31 4.82 15.15
CA LEU A 61 2.88 5.77 16.19
C LEU A 61 1.36 5.98 16.14
N CYS A 62 0.67 5.64 17.22
CA CYS A 62 -0.74 6.03 17.40
C CYS A 62 -0.83 7.55 17.66
N THR A 63 -1.34 8.30 16.69
CA THR A 63 -1.36 9.77 16.73
C THR A 63 -2.67 10.30 17.31
N ARG A 64 -2.58 11.42 18.03
CA ARG A 64 -3.72 12.10 18.67
C ARG A 64 -4.01 13.47 18.06
N ASN A 65 -3.03 14.03 17.38
CA ASN A 65 -3.12 15.36 16.80
C ASN A 65 -2.27 15.47 15.51
N LYS A 66 -2.44 16.57 14.80
CA LYS A 66 -1.77 16.82 13.52
C LYS A 66 -0.25 16.95 13.63
N SER A 67 0.25 17.55 14.73
CA SER A 67 1.70 17.75 14.91
C SER A 67 2.43 16.41 15.00
N GLU A 68 1.88 15.42 15.70
CA GLU A 68 2.48 14.09 15.79
C GLU A 68 2.63 13.39 14.42
N ILE A 69 1.72 13.68 13.46
CA ILE A 69 1.84 13.17 12.09
C ILE A 69 2.98 13.86 11.35
N ILE A 70 3.09 15.18 11.49
CA ILE A 70 4.17 15.97 10.88
C ILE A 70 5.52 15.58 11.48
N ASP A 71 5.62 15.53 12.83
CA ASP A 71 6.84 15.15 13.54
C ASP A 71 7.34 13.76 13.11
N GLU A 72 6.41 12.79 12.92
CA GLU A 72 6.78 11.45 12.43
C GLU A 72 7.30 11.50 10.98
N ALA A 73 6.67 12.28 10.10
CA ALA A 73 7.12 12.45 8.72
C ALA A 73 8.48 13.13 8.65
N GLU A 74 8.71 14.20 9.44
CA GLU A 74 9.98 14.89 9.55
C GLU A 74 11.07 13.98 10.12
N SER A 75 10.75 13.18 11.16
CA SER A 75 11.73 12.28 11.79
C SER A 75 12.36 11.26 10.86
N MET A 76 11.69 10.93 9.75
CA MET A 76 12.19 10.02 8.73
C MET A 76 12.56 10.71 7.41
N ASP A 77 12.56 12.04 7.37
CA ASP A 77 12.78 12.83 6.15
C ASP A 77 11.88 12.31 5.00
N ALA A 78 10.55 12.23 5.27
CA ALA A 78 9.60 11.63 4.34
C ALA A 78 9.50 12.42 3.03
N THR A 79 9.65 11.74 1.90
CA THR A 79 9.48 12.32 0.56
C THR A 79 8.06 12.09 0.02
N GLY A 80 7.27 11.26 0.69
CA GLY A 80 5.89 10.99 0.34
C GLY A 80 5.12 10.30 1.45
N THR A 81 3.80 10.24 1.28
CA THR A 81 2.88 9.59 2.22
C THR A 81 1.94 8.63 1.50
N GLY A 82 1.84 7.40 1.99
CA GLY A 82 0.79 6.45 1.59
C GLY A 82 -0.36 6.50 2.58
N ILE A 83 -1.51 7.01 2.16
CA ILE A 83 -2.72 7.07 2.98
C ILE A 83 -3.48 5.74 2.87
N THR A 84 -3.65 5.08 4.00
CA THR A 84 -4.29 3.78 4.12
C THR A 84 -5.24 3.73 5.31
N GLY A 85 -5.80 2.54 5.58
CA GLY A 85 -6.70 2.32 6.70
C GLY A 85 -7.42 0.99 6.58
N GLY A 86 -8.63 0.94 7.13
CA GLY A 86 -9.65 0.08 6.60
C GLY A 86 -10.05 0.60 5.22
N ASP A 87 -10.79 1.72 5.19
CA ASP A 87 -10.96 2.53 3.97
C ASP A 87 -10.93 4.02 4.34
N PRO A 88 -9.91 4.78 3.92
CA PRO A 88 -9.78 6.20 4.26
C PRO A 88 -10.94 7.08 3.81
N LEU A 89 -11.64 6.71 2.72
CA LEU A 89 -12.76 7.48 2.20
C LEU A 89 -14.07 7.28 2.99
N ILE A 90 -14.12 6.38 3.96
CA ILE A 90 -15.20 6.35 4.96
C ILE A 90 -15.21 7.65 5.77
N ASN A 91 -14.03 8.22 6.03
CA ASN A 91 -13.87 9.52 6.68
C ASN A 91 -13.19 10.51 5.73
N VAL A 92 -13.89 10.87 4.63
CA VAL A 92 -13.34 11.70 3.57
C VAL A 92 -12.85 13.07 4.08
N GLU A 93 -13.56 13.70 5.01
CA GLU A 93 -13.16 15.00 5.58
C GLU A 93 -11.79 14.91 6.29
N ARG A 94 -11.58 13.87 7.09
CA ARG A 94 -10.28 13.62 7.76
C ARG A 94 -9.18 13.39 6.74
N THR A 95 -9.46 12.63 5.69
CA THR A 95 -8.50 12.33 4.61
C THR A 95 -8.13 13.59 3.83
N VAL A 96 -9.10 14.40 3.44
CA VAL A 96 -8.90 15.71 2.79
C VAL A 96 -8.04 16.62 3.67
N ASN A 97 -8.35 16.72 4.96
CA ASN A 97 -7.60 17.54 5.90
C ASN A 97 -6.16 17.04 6.09
N ALA A 98 -5.93 15.74 6.05
CA ALA A 98 -4.59 15.16 6.12
C ALA A 98 -3.77 15.47 4.86
N ILE A 99 -4.35 15.33 3.67
CA ILE A 99 -3.69 15.65 2.41
C ILE A 99 -3.30 17.14 2.37
N ARG A 100 -4.24 18.03 2.66
CA ARG A 100 -3.96 19.48 2.68
C ARG A 100 -2.85 19.83 3.67
N MET A 101 -2.93 19.31 4.88
CA MET A 101 -1.90 19.51 5.91
C MET A 101 -0.51 19.08 5.44
N LEU A 102 -0.39 17.90 4.84
CA LEU A 102 0.88 17.39 4.32
C LEU A 102 1.41 18.24 3.17
N LYS A 103 0.54 18.61 2.20
CA LYS A 103 0.93 19.49 1.08
C LYS A 103 1.29 20.90 1.53
N GLU A 104 0.58 21.46 2.51
CA GLU A 104 0.88 22.78 3.09
C GLU A 104 2.23 22.79 3.80
N HIS A 105 2.58 21.70 4.50
CA HIS A 105 3.80 21.62 5.29
C HIS A 105 5.04 21.25 4.45
N PHE A 106 4.94 20.21 3.61
CA PHE A 106 6.09 19.67 2.86
C PHE A 106 6.18 20.20 1.42
N GLY A 107 5.17 20.91 0.95
CA GLY A 107 5.11 21.42 -0.43
C GLY A 107 4.48 20.45 -1.44
N PRO A 108 4.28 20.92 -2.68
CA PRO A 108 3.58 20.15 -3.71
C PRO A 108 4.31 18.89 -4.16
N GLU A 109 5.63 18.84 -4.02
CA GLU A 109 6.47 17.69 -4.42
C GLU A 109 6.38 16.51 -3.44
N HIS A 110 5.80 16.68 -2.25
CA HIS A 110 5.55 15.59 -1.31
C HIS A 110 4.48 14.67 -1.88
N HIS A 111 4.88 13.53 -2.44
CA HIS A 111 3.98 12.62 -3.14
C HIS A 111 2.98 11.96 -2.19
N ILE A 112 1.69 12.06 -2.48
CA ILE A 112 0.64 11.44 -1.67
C ILE A 112 -0.16 10.47 -2.53
N HIS A 113 -0.17 9.19 -2.13
CA HIS A 113 -1.06 8.20 -2.71
C HIS A 113 -2.04 7.64 -1.68
N LEU A 114 -3.18 7.15 -2.15
CA LEU A 114 -4.28 6.69 -1.31
C LEU A 114 -4.79 5.33 -1.78
N TYR A 115 -5.06 4.43 -0.82
CA TYR A 115 -5.68 3.14 -1.05
C TYR A 115 -7.16 3.20 -0.66
N THR A 116 -8.06 2.74 -1.53
CA THR A 116 -9.50 2.73 -1.23
C THR A 116 -10.24 1.63 -1.97
N SER A 117 -11.30 1.10 -1.37
CA SER A 117 -12.30 0.27 -2.03
C SER A 117 -13.53 1.09 -2.46
N THR A 118 -13.60 2.35 -2.05
CA THR A 118 -14.69 3.26 -2.37
C THR A 118 -14.61 3.71 -3.83
N MET A 119 -15.72 3.57 -4.56
CA MET A 119 -15.88 4.05 -5.94
C MET A 119 -16.98 5.12 -5.98
N ASP A 120 -16.78 6.18 -5.22
CA ASP A 120 -17.68 7.33 -5.11
C ASP A 120 -16.95 8.57 -5.64
N MET A 121 -17.43 9.08 -6.79
CA MET A 121 -16.75 10.19 -7.51
C MET A 121 -16.70 11.47 -6.68
N GLU A 122 -17.70 11.77 -5.86
CA GLU A 122 -17.72 12.97 -5.02
C GLU A 122 -16.60 12.92 -3.97
N ARG A 123 -16.46 11.78 -3.27
CA ARG A 123 -15.40 11.57 -2.28
C ARG A 123 -14.02 11.55 -2.91
N ILE A 124 -13.88 10.94 -4.10
CA ILE A 124 -12.62 10.88 -4.84
C ILE A 124 -12.22 12.27 -5.32
N SER A 125 -13.15 13.01 -5.91
CA SER A 125 -12.88 14.40 -6.34
C SER A 125 -12.41 15.28 -5.19
N ALA A 126 -13.00 15.14 -4.00
CA ALA A 126 -12.61 15.91 -2.83
C ALA A 126 -11.14 15.68 -2.40
N VAL A 127 -10.64 14.43 -2.49
CA VAL A 127 -9.23 14.14 -2.16
C VAL A 127 -8.28 14.55 -3.29
N VAL A 128 -8.70 14.48 -4.54
CA VAL A 128 -7.93 14.99 -5.69
C VAL A 128 -7.77 16.50 -5.61
N GLU A 129 -8.86 17.24 -5.35
CA GLU A 129 -8.84 18.69 -5.13
C GLU A 129 -8.01 19.11 -3.90
N ALA A 130 -7.83 18.21 -2.94
CA ALA A 130 -6.97 18.44 -1.79
C ALA A 130 -5.46 18.30 -2.10
N GLY A 131 -5.11 17.75 -3.27
CA GLY A 131 -3.72 17.56 -3.71
C GLY A 131 -3.23 16.11 -3.72
N LEU A 132 -4.13 15.12 -3.84
CA LEU A 132 -3.75 13.72 -4.04
C LEU A 132 -3.04 13.56 -5.39
N ASP A 133 -1.92 12.79 -5.42
CA ASP A 133 -1.14 12.56 -6.65
C ASP A 133 -1.44 11.21 -7.30
N GLU A 134 -1.77 10.19 -6.50
CA GLU A 134 -1.99 8.82 -6.99
C GLU A 134 -3.11 8.15 -6.19
N ILE A 135 -4.02 7.43 -6.85
CA ILE A 135 -5.07 6.64 -6.20
C ILE A 135 -4.94 5.16 -6.57
N ARG A 136 -5.10 4.29 -5.59
CA ARG A 136 -5.05 2.83 -5.75
C ARG A 136 -6.36 2.21 -5.33
N PHE A 137 -7.11 1.72 -6.30
CA PHE A 137 -8.36 1.02 -6.02
C PHE A 137 -8.10 -0.41 -5.55
N HIS A 138 -8.83 -0.80 -4.52
CA HIS A 138 -8.89 -2.17 -4.01
C HIS A 138 -10.33 -2.70 -4.14
N PRO A 139 -10.78 -3.09 -5.34
CA PRO A 139 -12.11 -3.63 -5.52
C PRO A 139 -12.34 -4.86 -4.64
N PRO A 140 -13.50 -5.00 -3.97
CA PRO A 140 -13.84 -6.23 -3.27
C PRO A 140 -13.82 -7.43 -4.21
N LEU A 141 -13.30 -8.58 -3.74
CA LEU A 141 -13.15 -9.80 -4.53
C LEU A 141 -14.40 -10.18 -5.35
N LYS A 142 -15.58 -10.05 -4.76
CA LYS A 142 -16.86 -10.33 -5.43
C LYS A 142 -17.14 -9.51 -6.69
N GLN A 143 -16.42 -8.42 -6.90
CA GLN A 143 -16.56 -7.55 -8.07
C GLN A 143 -15.55 -7.86 -9.17
N TRP A 144 -14.45 -8.59 -8.89
CA TRP A 144 -13.34 -8.76 -9.83
C TRP A 144 -13.77 -9.30 -11.21
N ALA A 145 -14.71 -10.25 -11.25
CA ALA A 145 -15.25 -10.79 -12.49
C ALA A 145 -16.33 -9.90 -13.16
N HIS A 146 -16.79 -8.86 -12.49
CA HIS A 146 -17.92 -8.02 -12.89
C HIS A 146 -17.62 -6.52 -12.76
N MET A 147 -16.37 -6.13 -13.04
CA MET A 147 -15.92 -4.74 -12.90
C MET A 147 -16.64 -3.78 -13.86
N ASP A 148 -17.15 -4.27 -14.96
CA ASP A 148 -17.98 -3.53 -15.91
C ASP A 148 -19.32 -3.05 -15.34
N GLU A 149 -19.80 -3.66 -14.26
CA GLU A 149 -21.00 -3.24 -13.51
C GLU A 149 -20.69 -2.14 -12.47
N THR A 150 -19.40 -1.77 -12.29
CA THR A 150 -18.98 -0.75 -11.34
C THR A 150 -18.77 0.61 -12.00
N PRO A 151 -18.77 1.72 -11.24
CA PRO A 151 -18.51 3.04 -11.81
C PRO A 151 -17.01 3.30 -12.10
N LEU A 152 -16.11 2.31 -11.92
CA LEU A 152 -14.66 2.54 -12.00
C LEU A 152 -14.21 3.07 -13.38
N ARG A 153 -14.83 2.62 -14.47
CA ARG A 153 -14.54 3.15 -15.82
C ARG A 153 -14.75 4.65 -15.89
N ASP A 154 -15.90 5.13 -15.43
CA ASP A 154 -16.25 6.56 -15.47
C ASP A 154 -15.35 7.36 -14.54
N ILE A 155 -14.98 6.78 -13.40
CA ILE A 155 -14.05 7.41 -12.45
C ILE A 155 -12.68 7.59 -13.11
N VAL A 156 -12.07 6.53 -13.64
CA VAL A 156 -10.74 6.56 -14.29
C VAL A 156 -10.71 7.58 -15.43
N MET A 157 -11.74 7.61 -16.28
CA MET A 157 -11.83 8.55 -17.41
C MET A 157 -11.91 10.04 -17.01
N ASN A 158 -12.32 10.32 -15.77
CA ASN A 158 -12.46 11.71 -15.26
C ASN A 158 -11.36 12.13 -14.29
N LEU A 159 -10.41 11.24 -13.97
CA LEU A 159 -9.26 11.57 -13.12
C LEU A 159 -8.08 12.07 -13.96
N SER A 160 -7.33 13.02 -13.39
CA SER A 160 -6.10 13.58 -13.98
C SER A 160 -4.85 13.26 -13.16
N ILE A 161 -4.97 12.32 -12.22
CA ILE A 161 -3.89 11.81 -11.38
C ILE A 161 -3.60 10.36 -11.76
N ASP A 162 -2.48 9.81 -11.28
CA ASP A 162 -2.15 8.41 -11.52
C ASP A 162 -3.15 7.47 -10.84
N VAL A 163 -3.66 6.49 -11.60
CA VAL A 163 -4.66 5.53 -11.14
C VAL A 163 -4.11 4.11 -11.22
N GLY A 164 -4.08 3.44 -10.08
CA GLY A 164 -3.70 2.03 -9.99
C GLY A 164 -4.79 1.13 -9.43
N ILE A 165 -4.62 -0.17 -9.62
CA ILE A 165 -5.33 -1.19 -8.87
C ILE A 165 -4.31 -1.93 -8.01
N GLU A 166 -4.60 -2.07 -6.72
CA GLU A 166 -3.75 -2.80 -5.80
C GLU A 166 -4.56 -3.83 -5.02
N VAL A 167 -4.29 -5.11 -5.30
CA VAL A 167 -5.00 -6.26 -4.73
C VAL A 167 -4.03 -7.39 -4.40
N PRO A 168 -4.38 -8.32 -3.49
CA PRO A 168 -3.57 -9.52 -3.27
C PRO A 168 -3.68 -10.48 -4.46
N ALA A 169 -2.60 -11.20 -4.73
CA ALA A 169 -2.60 -12.33 -5.65
C ALA A 169 -3.16 -13.56 -4.95
N LEU A 170 -4.48 -13.78 -5.07
CA LEU A 170 -5.20 -14.88 -4.43
C LEU A 170 -5.02 -16.17 -5.24
N PRO A 171 -4.45 -17.28 -4.67
CA PRO A 171 -4.15 -18.49 -5.42
C PRO A 171 -5.34 -19.17 -6.07
N ASP A 172 -6.49 -19.14 -5.43
CA ASP A 172 -7.75 -19.77 -5.85
C ASP A 172 -8.67 -18.87 -6.69
N HIS A 173 -8.25 -17.60 -6.94
CA HIS A 173 -9.02 -16.59 -7.68
C HIS A 173 -8.25 -16.05 -8.91
N LYS A 174 -7.50 -16.92 -9.55
CA LYS A 174 -6.66 -16.55 -10.71
C LYS A 174 -7.50 -16.04 -11.89
N GLU A 175 -8.64 -16.64 -12.15
CA GLU A 175 -9.53 -16.29 -13.27
C GLU A 175 -10.21 -14.93 -13.01
N GLU A 176 -10.66 -14.68 -11.80
CA GLU A 176 -11.24 -13.40 -11.41
C GLU A 176 -10.19 -12.27 -11.42
N LEU A 177 -8.97 -12.56 -10.96
CA LEU A 177 -7.85 -11.61 -11.04
C LEU A 177 -7.49 -11.28 -12.49
N ASP A 178 -7.49 -12.27 -13.38
CA ASP A 178 -7.27 -12.10 -14.81
C ASP A 178 -8.36 -11.22 -15.45
N ALA A 179 -9.63 -11.42 -15.07
CA ALA A 179 -10.74 -10.58 -15.51
C ALA A 179 -10.59 -9.14 -15.03
N LEU A 180 -10.21 -8.94 -13.75
CA LEU A 180 -9.95 -7.62 -13.18
C LEU A 180 -8.86 -6.87 -13.95
N VAL A 181 -7.73 -7.53 -14.23
CA VAL A 181 -6.61 -6.89 -14.95
C VAL A 181 -6.97 -6.64 -16.41
N THR A 182 -7.70 -7.55 -17.06
CA THR A 182 -8.24 -7.32 -18.41
C THR A 182 -9.14 -6.08 -18.47
N PHE A 183 -10.01 -5.93 -17.48
CA PHE A 183 -10.86 -4.74 -17.36
C PHE A 183 -10.01 -3.48 -17.16
N ALA A 184 -9.03 -3.52 -16.24
CA ALA A 184 -8.14 -2.40 -15.95
C ALA A 184 -7.39 -1.92 -17.21
N GLU A 185 -6.81 -2.84 -17.98
CA GLU A 185 -6.20 -2.52 -19.29
C GLU A 185 -7.20 -1.83 -20.23
N SER A 186 -8.45 -2.29 -20.27
CA SER A 186 -9.48 -1.79 -21.18
C SER A 186 -9.94 -0.36 -20.88
N ILE A 187 -9.77 0.11 -19.65
CA ILE A 187 -10.21 1.43 -19.18
C ILE A 187 -9.06 2.43 -19.00
N GLY A 188 -7.80 2.00 -19.23
CA GLY A 188 -6.64 2.87 -19.16
C GLY A 188 -6.14 3.14 -17.75
N VAL A 189 -6.23 2.17 -16.84
CA VAL A 189 -5.53 2.20 -15.55
C VAL A 189 -4.02 2.23 -15.78
N ASP A 190 -3.27 3.05 -15.06
CA ASP A 190 -1.85 3.29 -15.31
C ASP A 190 -0.97 2.12 -14.85
N PHE A 191 -1.34 1.42 -13.76
CA PHE A 191 -0.56 0.30 -13.23
C PHE A 191 -1.39 -0.66 -12.37
N ILE A 192 -0.85 -1.86 -12.19
CA ILE A 192 -1.36 -2.89 -11.27
C ILE A 192 -0.29 -3.22 -10.22
N ASN A 193 -0.67 -3.21 -8.96
CA ASN A 193 0.12 -3.75 -7.86
C ASN A 193 -0.52 -5.04 -7.35
N LEU A 194 0.22 -6.14 -7.45
CA LEU A 194 -0.16 -7.44 -6.90
C LEU A 194 0.64 -7.68 -5.62
N ASN A 195 -0.02 -7.59 -4.48
CA ASN A 195 0.60 -7.92 -3.20
C ASN A 195 0.64 -9.43 -3.02
N GLU A 196 1.77 -9.98 -2.58
CA GLU A 196 1.80 -11.34 -2.10
C GLU A 196 0.79 -11.50 -0.96
N LEU A 197 -0.07 -12.53 -1.06
CA LEU A 197 -1.00 -12.86 0.00
C LEU A 197 -0.21 -13.35 1.22
N GLU A 198 -0.56 -12.87 2.40
CA GLU A 198 0.18 -13.18 3.62
C GLU A 198 -0.75 -13.46 4.81
N PHE A 199 -0.34 -14.40 5.67
CA PHE A 199 -0.96 -14.62 6.95
C PHE A 199 -0.65 -13.48 7.91
N SER A 200 -1.62 -13.14 8.74
CA SER A 200 -1.49 -12.19 9.84
C SER A 200 -2.34 -12.64 11.02
N GLU A 201 -2.09 -12.08 12.20
CA GLU A 201 -2.91 -12.34 13.38
C GLU A 201 -4.42 -12.16 13.13
N SER A 202 -4.78 -11.18 12.30
CA SER A 202 -6.17 -10.78 12.08
C SER A 202 -6.91 -11.56 10.99
N ASN A 203 -6.22 -12.31 10.15
CA ASN A 203 -6.82 -13.09 9.07
C ASN A 203 -6.56 -14.61 9.19
N TRP A 204 -5.75 -15.05 10.16
CA TRP A 204 -5.30 -16.43 10.30
C TRP A 204 -6.43 -17.45 10.22
N ASP A 205 -7.42 -17.34 11.11
CA ASP A 205 -8.56 -18.27 11.18
C ASP A 205 -9.37 -18.35 9.87
N MET A 206 -9.43 -17.24 9.14
CA MET A 206 -10.13 -17.19 7.85
C MET A 206 -9.29 -17.82 6.75
N MET A 207 -7.98 -17.56 6.75
CA MET A 207 -7.06 -18.15 5.78
C MET A 207 -7.01 -19.68 5.89
N GLU A 208 -7.00 -20.22 7.13
CA GLU A 208 -7.13 -21.68 7.37
C GLU A 208 -8.45 -22.25 6.84
N LYS A 209 -9.58 -21.53 6.98
CA LYS A 209 -10.86 -21.99 6.44
C LYS A 209 -10.91 -22.05 4.91
N TYR A 210 -10.07 -21.28 4.23
CA TYR A 210 -9.91 -21.30 2.78
C TYR A 210 -8.79 -22.25 2.33
N ASP A 211 -8.29 -23.13 3.23
CA ASP A 211 -7.25 -24.13 2.97
C ASP A 211 -5.95 -23.51 2.40
N TYR A 212 -5.59 -22.30 2.82
CA TYR A 212 -4.32 -21.70 2.46
C TYR A 212 -3.20 -22.23 3.35
N ASP A 213 -2.05 -22.50 2.72
CA ASP A 213 -0.81 -22.92 3.38
C ASP A 213 0.25 -21.84 3.32
N LEU A 214 1.13 -21.83 4.31
CA LEU A 214 2.37 -21.04 4.27
C LEU A 214 3.35 -21.61 3.24
N VAL A 215 4.17 -20.74 2.65
CA VAL A 215 5.28 -21.16 1.77
C VAL A 215 6.27 -22.00 2.55
N ASP A 216 6.63 -21.58 3.76
CA ASP A 216 7.50 -22.27 4.71
C ASP A 216 7.24 -21.77 6.16
N GLU A 217 7.97 -22.34 7.13
CA GLU A 217 7.80 -22.04 8.56
C GLU A 217 8.30 -20.63 8.97
N LEU A 218 9.08 -19.95 8.14
CA LEU A 218 9.69 -18.65 8.43
C LEU A 218 8.99 -17.49 7.71
N SER A 219 8.14 -17.79 6.73
CA SER A 219 7.47 -16.82 5.90
C SER A 219 6.00 -16.67 6.29
N SER A 220 5.48 -15.45 6.25
CA SER A 220 4.02 -15.19 6.30
C SER A 220 3.33 -15.39 4.93
N ALA A 221 4.12 -15.59 3.86
CA ALA A 221 3.63 -15.70 2.50
C ALA A 221 2.78 -16.95 2.26
N VAL A 222 1.72 -16.80 1.48
CA VAL A 222 0.82 -17.88 1.10
C VAL A 222 1.32 -18.59 -0.15
N LYS A 223 1.37 -19.93 -0.07
CA LYS A 223 1.78 -20.81 -1.18
C LYS A 223 0.89 -20.58 -2.41
N GLY A 224 1.52 -20.42 -3.57
CA GLY A 224 0.83 -20.18 -4.85
C GLY A 224 0.53 -18.72 -5.17
N SER A 225 0.61 -17.81 -4.19
CA SER A 225 0.36 -16.38 -4.43
C SER A 225 1.31 -15.80 -5.49
N GLY A 226 2.62 -16.06 -5.36
CA GLY A 226 3.61 -15.64 -6.35
C GLY A 226 3.39 -16.26 -7.73
N ASP A 227 2.92 -17.50 -7.81
CA ASP A 227 2.66 -18.18 -9.08
C ASP A 227 1.53 -17.50 -9.86
N VAL A 228 0.45 -17.11 -9.15
CA VAL A 228 -0.67 -16.36 -9.76
C VAL A 228 -0.21 -14.99 -10.23
N ALA A 229 0.55 -14.25 -9.41
CA ALA A 229 1.09 -12.96 -9.80
C ALA A 229 1.96 -13.06 -11.07
N HIS A 230 2.86 -14.05 -11.13
CA HIS A 230 3.70 -14.29 -12.31
C HIS A 230 2.89 -14.71 -13.54
N TYR A 231 1.79 -15.46 -13.36
CA TYR A 231 0.89 -15.79 -14.45
C TYR A 231 0.26 -14.52 -15.04
N ILE A 232 -0.31 -13.64 -14.18
CA ILE A 232 -0.89 -12.37 -14.60
C ILE A 232 0.13 -11.50 -15.32
N MET A 233 1.33 -11.34 -14.77
CA MET A 233 2.40 -10.54 -15.37
C MET A 233 2.83 -11.05 -16.75
N LYS A 234 2.82 -12.36 -16.96
CA LYS A 234 3.14 -12.96 -18.27
C LYS A 234 2.05 -12.74 -19.30
N LYS A 235 0.80 -12.74 -18.88
CA LYS A 235 -0.37 -12.59 -19.76
C LYS A 235 -0.61 -11.13 -20.12
N HIS A 236 -0.49 -10.23 -19.16
CA HIS A 236 -0.77 -8.80 -19.30
C HIS A 236 0.53 -8.01 -19.47
N THR A 237 0.88 -7.73 -20.71
CA THR A 237 2.13 -7.04 -21.07
C THR A 237 1.95 -5.59 -21.52
N ASN A 238 0.70 -5.11 -21.61
CA ASN A 238 0.38 -3.76 -22.05
C ASN A 238 0.21 -2.76 -20.87
N ILE A 239 0.09 -3.28 -19.68
CA ILE A 239 0.00 -2.50 -18.45
C ILE A 239 1.18 -2.83 -17.53
N PRO A 240 1.80 -1.84 -16.86
CA PRO A 240 2.79 -2.09 -15.82
C PRO A 240 2.19 -2.91 -14.67
N VAL A 241 2.80 -4.02 -14.33
CA VAL A 241 2.42 -4.85 -13.18
C VAL A 241 3.62 -5.00 -12.26
N HIS A 242 3.45 -4.70 -10.99
CA HIS A 242 4.41 -4.93 -9.93
C HIS A 242 3.90 -6.01 -8.98
N TYR A 243 4.66 -7.08 -8.80
CA TYR A 243 4.46 -8.05 -7.73
C TYR A 243 5.32 -7.67 -6.53
N CYS A 244 4.66 -7.31 -5.43
CA CYS A 244 5.30 -6.92 -4.17
C CYS A 244 5.26 -8.10 -3.19
N SER A 245 6.40 -8.78 -2.98
CA SER A 245 6.49 -9.91 -2.05
C SER A 245 6.45 -9.45 -0.60
N SER A 246 6.01 -10.32 0.31
CA SER A 246 6.01 -10.08 1.76
C SER A 246 7.41 -9.82 2.29
N THR A 247 8.38 -10.63 1.87
CA THR A 247 9.79 -10.47 2.23
C THR A 247 10.41 -9.17 1.73
N PHE A 248 9.92 -8.62 0.60
CA PHE A 248 10.36 -7.31 0.12
C PHE A 248 9.81 -6.17 1.00
N LYS A 249 8.59 -6.29 1.47
CA LYS A 249 7.99 -5.29 2.38
C LYS A 249 8.82 -5.15 3.66
N ASP A 250 9.27 -6.26 4.23
CA ASP A 250 10.04 -6.28 5.48
C ASP A 250 11.53 -6.02 5.22
N GLY A 251 12.14 -6.78 4.33
CA GLY A 251 13.59 -6.78 4.10
C GLY A 251 14.11 -5.57 3.32
N VAL A 252 13.24 -4.87 2.59
CA VAL A 252 13.64 -3.68 1.80
C VAL A 252 12.88 -2.44 2.28
N GLN A 253 11.57 -2.44 2.17
CA GLN A 253 10.78 -1.23 2.40
C GLN A 253 10.83 -0.78 3.86
N LEU A 254 10.52 -1.66 4.80
CA LEU A 254 10.57 -1.35 6.24
C LEU A 254 12.01 -1.06 6.68
N ARG A 255 12.97 -1.90 6.28
CA ARG A 255 14.38 -1.70 6.61
C ARG A 255 14.90 -0.36 6.12
N ASN A 256 14.65 0.01 4.86
CA ASN A 256 15.08 1.29 4.30
C ASN A 256 14.41 2.48 5.02
N ARG A 257 13.14 2.35 5.42
CA ARG A 257 12.45 3.37 6.22
C ARG A 257 13.09 3.53 7.59
N LEU A 258 13.41 2.45 8.28
CA LEU A 258 14.09 2.49 9.58
C LEU A 258 15.49 3.09 9.47
N LEU A 259 16.26 2.69 8.46
CA LEU A 259 17.59 3.26 8.18
C LEU A 259 17.49 4.76 7.88
N ARG A 260 16.52 5.19 7.07
CA ARG A 260 16.31 6.60 6.75
C ARG A 260 15.97 7.39 8.01
N LYS A 261 15.05 6.89 8.84
CA LYS A 261 14.69 7.50 10.12
C LYS A 261 15.91 7.60 11.05
N ALA A 262 16.63 6.51 11.25
CA ALA A 262 17.82 6.49 12.09
C ALA A 262 18.89 7.47 11.60
N ASN A 263 19.18 7.52 10.28
CA ASN A 263 20.15 8.47 9.72
C ASN A 263 19.74 9.94 9.89
N HIS A 264 18.44 10.23 9.96
CA HIS A 264 17.93 11.59 10.16
C HIS A 264 17.87 11.99 11.64
N SER A 265 17.59 11.05 12.55
CA SER A 265 17.30 11.31 13.96
C SER A 265 18.46 10.95 14.92
N ALA A 266 19.41 10.12 14.50
CA ALA A 266 20.49 9.65 15.37
C ALA A 266 21.40 10.77 15.88
N LYS A 267 21.79 10.67 17.14
CA LYS A 267 22.70 11.59 17.81
C LYS A 267 24.15 11.15 17.59
N GLU A 268 25.09 12.07 17.74
CA GLU A 268 26.52 11.82 17.54
C GLU A 268 27.11 10.65 18.36
N TYR A 269 26.49 10.32 19.50
CA TYR A 269 26.91 9.20 20.36
C TYR A 269 26.21 7.87 20.03
N GLU A 270 25.33 7.84 19.05
CA GLU A 270 24.60 6.65 18.64
C GLU A 270 25.27 6.00 17.43
N VAL A 271 25.16 4.68 17.34
CA VAL A 271 25.59 3.88 16.20
C VAL A 271 24.36 3.29 15.55
N ILE A 272 24.19 3.53 14.26
CA ILE A 272 23.10 2.95 13.47
C ILE A 272 23.54 1.55 13.04
N THR A 273 22.68 0.56 13.30
CA THR A 273 22.89 -0.83 12.84
C THR A 273 22.43 -0.98 11.39
N ASP A 274 22.79 -2.09 10.75
CA ASP A 274 22.34 -2.41 9.38
C ASP A 274 20.81 -2.56 9.26
N GLU A 275 20.12 -2.79 10.39
CA GLU A 275 18.65 -2.90 10.48
C GLU A 275 17.95 -1.56 10.80
N GLY A 276 18.71 -0.47 10.90
CA GLY A 276 18.16 0.85 11.22
C GLY A 276 17.78 1.06 12.69
N THR A 277 18.38 0.29 13.61
CA THR A 277 18.26 0.53 15.05
C THR A 277 19.40 1.44 15.54
N GLU A 278 19.09 2.36 16.44
CA GLU A 278 20.05 3.24 17.09
C GLU A 278 20.55 2.60 18.39
N ILE A 279 21.86 2.43 18.52
CA ILE A 279 22.51 1.88 19.72
C ILE A 279 23.39 2.97 20.33
N GLY A 280 23.09 3.39 21.55
CA GLY A 280 23.91 4.32 22.31
C GLY A 280 25.28 3.72 22.62
N ARG A 281 26.37 4.48 22.40
CA ARG A 281 27.70 4.09 22.87
C ARG A 281 27.79 4.27 24.37
N ALA A 282 28.06 3.20 25.12
CA ALA A 282 28.45 3.32 26.50
C ALA A 282 29.74 4.16 26.59
N HIS A 283 29.75 5.21 27.38
CA HIS A 283 31.00 5.87 27.75
C HIS A 283 31.80 4.88 28.60
N VAL A 284 32.89 4.35 28.05
CA VAL A 284 33.91 3.59 28.77
C VAL A 284 34.86 4.58 29.42
#